data_fda9fae15eccb642d7f1a910088f4171
#
_entry.id   fda9fae15eccb642d7f1a910088f4171
#
_cell.length_a   1.000
_cell.length_b   1.000
_cell.length_c   1.000
_cell.angle_alpha   90.00
_cell.angle_beta   90.00
_cell.angle_gamma   90.00
#
_symmetry.space_group_name_H-M   'P 1'
#
loop_
_entity.id
_entity.type
_entity.pdbx_description
1 polymer ?
#
loop_
_entity_poly.entity_id
_entity_poly.type
_entity_poly.pdbx_seq_one_letter_code
_entity_poly.pdbx_strand_id
1 'polypeptide(L)'
;MGSNSQSYTEAQVIARLREIFKKSDPRLEVGIGDDAAVVAGSARQVMTTDMAVEGVHFRTDWSSPFEIGRKVAAANSADILAMGALPNFLLVAVALTGREDLDWIEELARGIKDEADLAGFTVIGG
;
A
#
# COMPACT_ATOMS: atom_id res chain seq x y z
N MET A 1 3.06 24.98 23.13
CA MET A 1 3.77 24.66 21.88
C MET A 1 4.21 23.22 21.94
N GLY A 2 3.40 22.33 21.45
CA GLY A 2 3.76 20.93 21.41
C GLY A 2 4.76 20.70 20.29
N SER A 3 5.98 20.22 20.61
CA SER A 3 6.79 19.55 19.62
C SER A 3 6.00 18.34 19.16
N ASN A 4 5.58 18.29 17.90
CA ASN A 4 5.10 17.07 17.25
C ASN A 4 6.27 16.09 17.12
N SER A 5 6.70 15.54 18.24
CA SER A 5 7.55 14.36 18.19
C SER A 5 6.66 13.22 17.73
N GLN A 6 6.88 12.75 16.51
CA GLN A 6 6.27 11.52 16.06
C GLN A 6 6.54 10.45 17.12
N SER A 7 5.49 9.82 17.61
CA SER A 7 5.60 8.78 18.63
C SER A 7 6.21 7.47 18.09
N TYR A 8 6.63 7.45 16.84
CA TYR A 8 7.20 6.28 16.13
C TYR A 8 8.30 6.70 15.15
N THR A 9 9.16 5.78 14.81
CA THR A 9 10.20 5.94 13.79
C THR A 9 9.77 5.34 12.45
N GLU A 10 10.42 5.76 11.36
CA GLU A 10 10.23 5.15 10.04
C GLU A 10 10.47 3.64 10.08
N ALA A 11 11.52 3.19 10.79
CA ALA A 11 11.82 1.77 10.93
C ALA A 11 10.69 0.99 11.60
N GLN A 12 10.03 1.58 12.60
CA GLN A 12 8.85 0.98 13.24
C GLN A 12 7.67 0.86 12.27
N VAL A 13 7.43 1.87 11.45
CA VAL A 13 6.39 1.83 10.42
C VAL A 13 6.68 0.72 9.41
N ILE A 14 7.89 0.67 8.88
CA ILE A 14 8.30 -0.37 7.91
C ILE A 14 8.16 -1.76 8.50
N ALA A 15 8.56 -1.98 9.75
CA ALA A 15 8.42 -3.26 10.42
C ALA A 15 6.95 -3.70 10.53
N ARG A 16 6.04 -2.77 10.85
CA ARG A 16 4.59 -3.04 10.92
C ARG A 16 4.00 -3.33 9.55
N LEU A 17 4.35 -2.54 8.54
CA LEU A 17 3.88 -2.75 7.17
C LEU A 17 4.36 -4.08 6.60
N ARG A 18 5.60 -4.45 6.85
CA ARG A 18 6.15 -5.75 6.46
C ARG A 18 5.34 -6.90 7.04
N GLU A 19 4.96 -6.82 8.31
CA GLU A 19 4.17 -7.86 8.95
C GLU A 19 2.75 -7.94 8.39
N ILE A 20 2.10 -6.80 8.16
CA ILE A 20 0.74 -6.73 7.59
C ILE A 20 0.71 -7.25 6.17
N PHE A 21 1.66 -6.87 5.34
CA PHE A 21 1.71 -7.23 3.91
C PHE A 21 2.38 -8.57 3.63
N LYS A 22 2.82 -9.26 4.65
CA LYS A 22 3.49 -10.56 4.50
C LYS A 22 2.63 -11.53 3.71
N LYS A 23 3.19 -12.05 2.62
CA LYS A 23 2.54 -13.02 1.76
C LYS A 23 3.59 -13.87 1.06
N SER A 24 3.35 -15.16 0.99
CA SER A 24 4.20 -16.06 0.20
C SER A 24 3.83 -15.92 -1.28
N ASP A 25 4.80 -15.53 -2.09
CA ASP A 25 4.66 -15.48 -3.54
C ASP A 25 5.97 -15.98 -4.17
N PRO A 26 5.95 -17.10 -4.92
CA PRO A 26 7.17 -17.68 -5.50
C PRO A 26 7.84 -16.78 -6.54
N ARG A 27 7.13 -15.78 -7.07
CA ARG A 27 7.68 -14.80 -8.01
C ARG A 27 8.45 -13.68 -7.32
N LEU A 28 8.25 -13.50 -6.01
CA LEU A 28 8.91 -12.45 -5.23
C LEU A 28 10.28 -12.94 -4.76
N GLU A 29 11.34 -12.32 -5.28
CA GLU A 29 12.72 -12.63 -4.92
C GLU A 29 13.23 -11.70 -3.81
N VAL A 30 12.96 -10.39 -3.92
CA VAL A 30 13.26 -9.37 -2.91
C VAL A 30 12.02 -8.53 -2.67
N GLY A 31 11.55 -8.50 -1.44
CA GLY A 31 10.33 -7.80 -1.04
C GLY A 31 10.57 -6.57 -0.17
N ILE A 32 9.60 -6.29 0.70
CA ILE A 32 9.58 -5.11 1.56
C ILE A 32 10.80 -5.08 2.49
N GLY A 33 11.45 -3.92 2.59
CA GLY A 33 12.55 -3.66 3.50
C GLY A 33 13.92 -3.55 2.84
N ASP A 34 13.96 -3.56 1.52
CA ASP A 34 15.14 -3.28 0.72
C ASP A 34 14.90 -2.03 -0.14
N ASP A 35 15.91 -1.55 -0.85
CA ASP A 35 15.83 -0.34 -1.69
C ASP A 35 14.85 -0.49 -2.86
N ALA A 36 14.64 -1.71 -3.32
CA ALA A 36 13.69 -2.06 -4.37
C ALA A 36 13.17 -3.48 -4.22
N ALA A 37 12.09 -3.79 -4.91
CA ALA A 37 11.58 -5.15 -5.01
C ALA A 37 12.13 -5.83 -6.27
N VAL A 38 12.36 -7.13 -6.20
CA VAL A 38 12.74 -7.96 -7.35
C VAL A 38 11.71 -9.06 -7.53
N VAL A 39 11.11 -9.10 -8.70
CA VAL A 39 10.07 -10.08 -9.05
C VAL A 39 10.39 -10.77 -10.37
N ALA A 40 10.05 -12.04 -10.46
CA ALA A 40 9.99 -12.75 -11.72
C ALA A 40 8.69 -12.37 -12.45
N GLY A 41 8.78 -11.96 -13.69
CA GLY A 41 7.63 -11.49 -14.46
C GLY A 41 7.55 -12.12 -15.84
N SER A 42 6.48 -11.78 -16.56
CA SER A 42 6.28 -12.12 -17.96
C SER A 42 7.03 -11.15 -18.90
N ALA A 43 7.14 -11.49 -20.18
CA ALA A 43 7.79 -10.65 -21.19
C ALA A 43 7.08 -9.31 -21.41
N ARG A 44 5.76 -9.25 -21.18
CA ARG A 44 4.96 -8.03 -21.22
C ARG A 44 4.39 -7.76 -19.84
N GLN A 45 4.45 -6.51 -19.42
CA GLN A 45 3.91 -6.05 -18.14
C GLN A 45 3.05 -4.83 -18.35
N VAL A 46 1.92 -4.80 -17.68
CA VAL A 46 1.08 -3.61 -17.58
C VAL A 46 1.36 -2.98 -16.21
N MET A 47 1.75 -1.72 -16.23
CA MET A 47 2.05 -0.96 -15.02
C MET A 47 1.21 0.30 -14.98
N THR A 48 0.69 0.61 -13.81
CA THR A 48 0.00 1.87 -13.53
C THR A 48 0.44 2.41 -12.19
N THR A 49 0.31 3.70 -12.03
CA THR A 49 0.50 4.38 -10.75
C THR A 49 -0.58 5.44 -10.60
N ASP A 50 -1.06 5.60 -9.40
CA ASP A 50 -2.05 6.62 -9.07
C ASP A 50 -1.71 7.23 -7.71
N MET A 51 -2.11 8.48 -7.53
CA MET A 51 -1.90 9.22 -6.28
C MET A 51 -3.25 9.58 -5.68
N ALA A 52 -3.49 9.16 -4.45
CA ALA A 52 -4.64 9.59 -3.67
C ALA A 52 -4.20 10.65 -2.67
N VAL A 53 -4.83 11.82 -2.74
CA VAL A 53 -4.49 13.00 -1.93
C VAL A 53 -5.64 13.31 -0.99
N GLU A 54 -5.35 13.47 0.30
CA GLU A 54 -6.33 13.88 1.30
C GLU A 54 -6.95 15.23 0.92
N GLY A 55 -8.27 15.35 1.08
CA GLY A 55 -9.04 16.53 0.72
C GLY A 55 -9.40 16.61 -0.77
N VAL A 56 -8.81 15.78 -1.62
CA VAL A 56 -9.11 15.71 -3.07
C VAL A 56 -9.78 14.37 -3.42
N HIS A 57 -9.14 13.25 -3.07
CA HIS A 57 -9.60 11.92 -3.42
C HIS A 57 -10.29 11.19 -2.26
N PHE A 58 -9.97 11.57 -1.04
CA PHE A 58 -10.58 11.05 0.18
C PHE A 58 -10.57 12.10 1.28
N ARG A 59 -11.36 11.86 2.33
CA ARG A 59 -11.40 12.69 3.53
C ARG A 59 -11.38 11.80 4.77
N THR A 60 -10.49 12.13 5.71
CA THR A 60 -10.32 11.38 6.95
C THR A 60 -11.49 11.56 7.93
N ASP A 61 -12.29 12.60 7.76
CA ASP A 61 -13.52 12.84 8.54
C ASP A 61 -14.75 12.09 7.96
N TRP A 62 -14.64 11.53 6.75
CA TRP A 62 -15.70 10.75 6.09
C TRP A 62 -15.46 9.26 6.08
N SER A 63 -14.21 8.85 6.00
CA SER A 63 -13.83 7.45 5.82
C SER A 63 -12.78 7.03 6.84
N SER A 64 -12.88 5.81 7.31
CA SER A 64 -11.85 5.21 8.16
C SER A 64 -10.58 4.96 7.35
N PRO A 65 -9.41 4.87 7.99
CA PRO A 65 -8.17 4.51 7.29
C PRO A 65 -8.26 3.17 6.56
N PHE A 66 -8.97 2.20 7.10
CA PHE A 66 -9.24 0.91 6.45
C PHE A 66 -10.00 1.09 5.14
N GLU A 67 -11.08 1.88 5.15
CA GLU A 67 -11.87 2.17 3.95
C GLU A 67 -11.07 2.93 2.89
N ILE A 68 -10.24 3.89 3.32
CA ILE A 68 -9.34 4.64 2.44
C ILE A 68 -8.37 3.67 1.75
N GLY A 69 -7.73 2.79 2.49
CA GLY A 69 -6.81 1.78 1.98
C GLY A 69 -7.46 0.85 0.95
N ARG A 70 -8.65 0.37 1.22
CA ARG A 70 -9.43 -0.46 0.28
C ARG A 70 -9.74 0.29 -1.01
N LYS A 71 -10.20 1.52 -0.90
CA LYS A 71 -10.57 2.35 -2.05
C LYS A 71 -9.39 2.61 -2.98
N VAL A 72 -8.23 2.95 -2.43
CA VAL A 72 -7.03 3.24 -3.22
C VAL A 72 -6.53 1.98 -3.94
N ALA A 73 -6.48 0.86 -3.25
CA ALA A 73 -6.09 -0.42 -3.85
C ALA A 73 -7.07 -0.87 -4.94
N ALA A 74 -8.38 -0.71 -4.72
CA ALA A 74 -9.41 -1.05 -5.70
C ALA A 74 -9.32 -0.21 -6.97
N ALA A 75 -9.03 1.09 -6.86
CA ALA A 75 -8.87 1.99 -8.00
C ALA A 75 -7.69 1.55 -8.89
N ASN A 76 -6.57 1.18 -8.29
CA ASN A 76 -5.40 0.69 -9.02
C ASN A 76 -5.67 -0.68 -9.67
N SER A 77 -6.35 -1.57 -8.98
CA SER A 77 -6.77 -2.85 -9.53
C SER A 77 -7.67 -2.68 -10.75
N ALA A 78 -8.62 -1.75 -10.69
CA ALA A 78 -9.53 -1.45 -11.80
C ALA A 78 -8.79 -1.01 -13.06
N ASP A 79 -7.74 -0.19 -12.93
CA ASP A 79 -6.94 0.28 -14.06
C ASP A 79 -6.18 -0.88 -14.74
N ILE A 80 -5.65 -1.82 -13.97
CA ILE A 80 -4.99 -3.01 -14.52
C ILE A 80 -5.98 -3.91 -15.25
N LEU A 81 -7.15 -4.14 -14.65
CA LEU A 81 -8.21 -4.96 -15.26
C LEU A 81 -8.76 -4.31 -16.53
N ALA A 82 -8.87 -2.99 -16.58
CA ALA A 82 -9.30 -2.25 -17.77
C ALA A 82 -8.36 -2.43 -18.96
N MET A 83 -7.08 -2.72 -18.72
CA MET A 83 -6.09 -3.03 -19.75
C MET A 83 -6.05 -4.52 -20.13
N GLY A 84 -6.95 -5.33 -19.60
CA GLY A 84 -7.01 -6.76 -19.86
C GLY A 84 -5.92 -7.58 -19.17
N ALA A 85 -5.26 -7.00 -18.17
CA ALA A 85 -4.24 -7.67 -17.37
C ALA A 85 -4.79 -8.16 -16.03
N LEU A 86 -4.11 -9.12 -15.43
CA LEU A 86 -4.42 -9.58 -14.07
C LEU A 86 -3.51 -8.88 -13.05
N PRO A 87 -4.06 -8.45 -11.91
CA PRO A 87 -3.27 -7.89 -10.82
C PRO A 87 -2.28 -8.91 -10.27
N ASN A 88 -1.00 -8.55 -10.18
CA ASN A 88 0.05 -9.42 -9.64
C ASN A 88 0.77 -8.79 -8.45
N PHE A 89 1.28 -7.57 -8.63
CA PHE A 89 2.10 -6.90 -7.64
C PHE A 89 1.60 -5.48 -7.39
N LEU A 90 1.77 -5.01 -6.16
CA LEU A 90 1.43 -3.66 -5.75
C LEU A 90 2.61 -3.02 -5.02
N LEU A 91 2.97 -1.81 -5.43
CA LEU A 91 3.88 -0.92 -4.71
C LEU A 91 3.04 0.15 -4.02
N VAL A 92 3.36 0.45 -2.78
CA VAL A 92 2.62 1.43 -1.96
C VAL A 92 3.57 2.50 -1.45
N ALA A 93 3.41 3.73 -1.94
CA ALA A 93 4.13 4.89 -1.42
C ALA A 93 3.17 5.72 -0.56
N VAL A 94 3.56 6.03 0.65
CA VAL A 94 2.75 6.79 1.61
C VAL A 94 3.51 8.02 2.08
N ALA A 95 2.92 9.19 1.87
CA ALA A 95 3.41 10.44 2.45
C ALA A 95 2.51 10.79 3.66
N LEU A 96 3.10 10.85 4.83
CA LEU A 96 2.42 11.14 6.08
C LEU A 96 2.67 12.58 6.51
N THR A 97 1.66 13.20 7.14
CA THR A 97 1.77 14.58 7.63
C THR A 97 2.47 14.68 8.99
N GLY A 98 2.63 13.55 9.67
CA GLY A 98 3.13 13.48 11.04
C GLY A 98 2.02 13.59 12.10
N ARG A 99 0.76 13.76 11.69
CA ARG A 99 -0.40 13.78 12.58
C ARG A 99 -1.04 12.41 12.77
N GLU A 100 -0.78 11.50 11.85
CA GLU A 100 -1.25 10.13 11.89
C GLU A 100 -0.47 9.35 12.95
N ASP A 101 -1.18 8.58 13.76
CA ASP A 101 -0.55 7.64 14.69
C ASP A 101 -0.29 6.28 14.02
N LEU A 102 0.41 5.41 14.72
CA LEU A 102 0.77 4.10 14.21
C LEU A 102 -0.46 3.23 13.94
N ASP A 103 -1.51 3.34 14.77
CA ASP A 103 -2.75 2.59 14.59
C ASP A 103 -3.48 3.01 13.31
N TRP A 104 -3.48 4.30 12.99
CA TRP A 104 -4.04 4.82 11.74
C TRP A 104 -3.31 4.24 10.52
N ILE A 105 -1.99 4.21 10.57
CA ILE A 105 -1.15 3.67 9.50
C ILE A 105 -1.39 2.17 9.34
N GLU A 106 -1.49 1.43 10.42
CA GLU A 106 -1.79 -0.01 10.40
C GLU A 106 -3.17 -0.29 9.79
N GLU A 107 -4.18 0.46 10.17
CA GLU A 107 -5.53 0.30 9.62
C GLU A 107 -5.59 0.61 8.13
N LEU A 108 -4.87 1.64 7.68
CA LEU A 108 -4.71 1.92 6.24
C LEU A 108 -4.08 0.72 5.52
N ALA A 109 -3.00 0.20 6.06
CA ALA A 109 -2.31 -0.96 5.50
C ALA A 109 -3.19 -2.22 5.46
N ARG A 110 -3.99 -2.46 6.51
CA ARG A 110 -4.95 -3.58 6.53
C ARG A 110 -6.02 -3.44 5.47
N GLY A 111 -6.50 -2.23 5.21
CA GLY A 111 -7.45 -1.97 4.13
C GLY A 111 -6.85 -2.26 2.76
N ILE A 112 -5.61 -1.83 2.51
CA ILE A 112 -4.87 -2.13 1.30
C ILE A 112 -4.68 -3.65 1.16
N LYS A 113 -4.26 -4.32 2.22
CA LYS A 113 -4.04 -5.77 2.25
C LYS A 113 -5.31 -6.55 1.95
N ASP A 114 -6.42 -6.16 2.55
CA ASP A 114 -7.72 -6.81 2.34
C ASP A 114 -8.12 -6.77 0.86
N GLU A 115 -8.06 -5.60 0.25
CA GLU A 115 -8.38 -5.44 -1.18
C GLU A 115 -7.35 -6.12 -2.08
N ALA A 116 -6.07 -6.06 -1.74
CA ALA A 116 -5.01 -6.73 -2.48
C ALA A 116 -5.22 -8.25 -2.51
N ASP A 117 -5.60 -8.85 -1.39
CA ASP A 117 -5.90 -10.28 -1.31
C ASP A 117 -7.13 -10.66 -2.15
N LEU A 118 -8.17 -9.83 -2.14
CA LEU A 118 -9.35 -10.04 -2.98
C LEU A 118 -9.03 -9.95 -4.48
N ALA A 119 -8.20 -9.01 -4.88
CA ALA A 119 -7.83 -8.78 -6.27
C ALA A 119 -6.70 -9.69 -6.78
N GLY A 120 -5.94 -10.31 -5.89
CA GLY A 120 -4.83 -11.20 -6.23
C GLY A 120 -3.46 -10.51 -6.29
N PHE A 121 -3.32 -9.31 -5.71
CA PHE A 121 -2.03 -8.63 -5.58
C PHE A 121 -1.19 -9.20 -4.45
N THR A 122 0.12 -9.12 -4.63
CA THR A 122 1.11 -9.17 -3.54
C THR A 122 1.72 -7.78 -3.38
N VAL A 123 1.68 -7.22 -2.18
CA VAL A 123 2.36 -5.96 -1.87
C VAL A 123 3.84 -6.25 -1.69
N ILE A 124 4.69 -5.64 -2.51
CA ILE A 124 6.12 -5.98 -2.62
C ILE A 124 7.06 -4.86 -2.19
N GLY A 125 6.56 -3.67 -1.93
CA GLY A 125 7.35 -2.51 -1.51
C GLY A 125 6.66 -1.19 -1.81
N GLY A 126 7.45 -0.14 -1.90
CA GLY A 126 6.97 1.21 -2.20
C GLY A 126 7.64 2.29 -1.40
#